data_ab728d703c2b351379cef5d8c5991c6a
#
_entry.id   ab728d703c2b351379cef5d8c5991c6a
#
_cell.length_a   1.000
_cell.length_b   1.000
_cell.length_c   1.000
_cell.angle_alpha   90.00
_cell.angle_beta   90.00
_cell.angle_gamma   90.00
#
_symmetry.space_group_name_H-M   'P 1'
#
loop_
_entity.id
_entity.type
_entity.pdbx_description
1 polymer ?
#
loop_
_entity_poly.entity_id
_entity_poly.type
_entity_poly.pdbx_seq_one_letter_code
_entity_poly.pdbx_strand_id
1 'polypeptide(L)'
;AIVNPGETFSLNGYTGPRGRAQGYVESGIILNGHSDMAVGGGISQFATTLYNAAYFAGMTDIAHTPHSYYISRYPAGREATVYEGAIDLQFRNDSNHPVRIQTGVSGGELTVSLMGVKTVRVESANGGRWAQTPPNTMKPLDATCSPSGGSPGFTTSDTRSIYDLSGNLIDQETQTTVYDPEPIVKCG
;
A
#
# COMPACT_ATOMS: atom_id res chain seq x y z
N ALA A 1 16.69 3.78 6.07
CA ALA A 1 17.40 2.99 5.04
C ALA A 1 17.96 3.93 3.96
N ILE A 2 18.97 3.48 3.23
CA ILE A 2 19.51 4.11 2.01
C ILE A 2 19.33 3.11 0.88
N VAL A 3 18.86 3.59 -0.27
CA VAL A 3 18.68 2.80 -1.50
C VAL A 3 19.62 3.43 -2.55
N ASN A 4 20.69 2.72 -2.88
CA ASN A 4 21.70 3.21 -3.83
C ASN A 4 21.19 3.15 -5.29
N PRO A 5 21.84 3.82 -6.25
CA PRO A 5 21.54 3.67 -7.66
C PRO A 5 21.54 2.20 -8.11
N GLY A 6 20.47 1.78 -8.79
CA GLY A 6 20.26 0.40 -9.24
C GLY A 6 19.81 -0.59 -8.16
N GLU A 7 19.75 -0.18 -6.90
CA GLU A 7 19.35 -1.05 -5.79
C GLU A 7 17.83 -1.17 -5.70
N THR A 8 17.35 -2.38 -5.40
CA THR A 8 15.95 -2.66 -5.07
C THR A 8 15.78 -2.72 -3.56
N PHE A 9 14.87 -1.90 -3.04
CA PHE A 9 14.41 -1.98 -1.66
C PHE A 9 13.29 -3.02 -1.53
N SER A 10 13.36 -3.84 -0.50
CA SER A 10 12.31 -4.80 -0.09
C SER A 10 11.89 -4.47 1.34
N LEU A 11 10.60 -4.24 1.56
CA LEU A 11 10.11 -3.93 2.90
C LEU A 11 10.23 -5.15 3.84
N ASN A 12 9.85 -6.35 3.38
CA ASN A 12 10.02 -7.56 4.15
C ASN A 12 11.50 -7.87 4.42
N GLY A 13 12.36 -7.67 3.41
CA GLY A 13 13.80 -7.87 3.55
C GLY A 13 14.44 -6.91 4.56
N TYR A 14 13.98 -5.68 4.63
CA TYR A 14 14.49 -4.66 5.55
C TYR A 14 13.99 -4.84 6.98
N THR A 15 12.70 -5.12 7.16
CA THR A 15 12.10 -5.26 8.51
C THR A 15 12.38 -6.61 9.15
N GLY A 16 12.56 -7.66 8.35
CA GLY A 16 12.63 -9.03 8.84
C GLY A 16 11.32 -9.48 9.52
N PRO A 17 11.42 -10.47 10.43
CA PRO A 17 10.27 -10.98 11.16
C PRO A 17 9.55 -9.91 11.99
N ARG A 18 8.21 -9.97 12.00
CA ARG A 18 7.35 -8.99 12.68
C ARG A 18 6.55 -9.61 13.84
N GLY A 19 7.23 -10.41 14.65
CA GLY A 19 6.65 -11.08 15.82
C GLY A 19 6.70 -10.24 17.10
N ARG A 20 6.10 -10.77 18.18
CA ARG A 20 6.17 -10.15 19.53
C ARG A 20 7.59 -10.01 20.04
N ALA A 21 8.49 -10.94 19.71
CA ALA A 21 9.90 -10.89 20.09
C ALA A 21 10.65 -9.67 19.50
N GLN A 22 10.17 -9.13 18.38
CA GLN A 22 10.69 -7.92 17.74
C GLN A 22 9.95 -6.65 18.19
N GLY A 23 9.05 -6.75 19.16
CA GLY A 23 8.29 -5.62 19.71
C GLY A 23 7.00 -5.28 18.96
N TYR A 24 6.57 -6.09 17.97
CA TYR A 24 5.31 -5.87 17.31
C TYR A 24 4.13 -6.29 18.18
N VAL A 25 3.06 -5.53 18.10
CA VAL A 25 1.80 -5.75 18.84
C VAL A 25 0.68 -6.16 17.89
N GLU A 26 -0.41 -6.63 18.47
CA GLU A 26 -1.63 -6.91 17.71
C GLU A 26 -2.22 -5.63 17.14
N SER A 27 -2.62 -5.67 15.89
CA SER A 27 -3.30 -4.59 15.18
C SER A 27 -4.17 -5.18 14.07
N GLY A 28 -5.02 -4.32 13.46
CA GLY A 28 -5.93 -4.74 12.41
C GLY A 28 -5.23 -5.31 11.18
N ILE A 29 -5.74 -6.41 10.69
CA ILE A 29 -5.39 -7.03 9.42
C ILE A 29 -6.64 -7.30 8.60
N ILE A 30 -6.47 -7.68 7.35
CA ILE A 30 -7.50 -8.30 6.51
C ILE A 30 -7.12 -9.76 6.34
N LEU A 31 -7.98 -10.66 6.79
CA LEU A 31 -7.80 -12.10 6.66
C LEU A 31 -9.05 -12.72 6.02
N ASN A 32 -8.87 -13.52 4.97
CA ASN A 32 -9.97 -14.15 4.25
C ASN A 32 -11.10 -13.19 3.84
N GLY A 33 -10.76 -11.93 3.48
CA GLY A 33 -11.72 -10.93 3.05
C GLY A 33 -12.52 -10.24 4.15
N HIS A 34 -12.16 -10.39 5.43
CA HIS A 34 -12.77 -9.67 6.56
C HIS A 34 -11.71 -9.10 7.51
N SER A 35 -12.12 -8.11 8.32
CA SER A 35 -11.24 -7.53 9.35
C SER A 35 -10.97 -8.52 10.46
N ASP A 36 -9.71 -8.62 10.87
CA ASP A 36 -9.22 -9.45 11.97
C ASP A 36 -8.05 -8.75 12.68
N MET A 37 -7.49 -9.37 13.70
CA MET A 37 -6.38 -8.86 14.50
C MET A 37 -5.22 -9.85 14.48
N ALA A 38 -4.00 -9.36 14.22
CA ALA A 38 -2.80 -10.16 14.33
C ALA A 38 -1.59 -9.33 14.77
N VAL A 39 -0.58 -10.03 15.33
CA VAL A 39 0.72 -9.42 15.65
C VAL A 39 1.38 -8.98 14.35
N GLY A 40 1.89 -7.73 14.32
CA GLY A 40 2.44 -7.13 13.13
C GLY A 40 1.39 -6.57 12.16
N GLY A 41 0.10 -6.56 12.52
CA GLY A 41 -0.93 -5.81 11.83
C GLY A 41 -0.60 -4.31 11.80
N GLY A 42 -1.25 -3.56 10.90
CA GLY A 42 -0.96 -2.13 10.69
C GLY A 42 0.27 -1.86 9.81
N ILE A 43 1.12 -2.84 9.52
CA ILE A 43 2.29 -2.67 8.63
C ILE A 43 1.87 -2.25 7.22
N SER A 44 0.68 -2.64 6.75
CA SER A 44 0.15 -2.23 5.45
C SER A 44 -0.16 -0.73 5.38
N GLN A 45 -0.45 -0.06 6.50
CA GLN A 45 -0.52 1.40 6.54
C GLN A 45 0.85 2.02 6.28
N PHE A 46 1.89 1.49 6.90
CA PHE A 46 3.27 1.90 6.63
C PHE A 46 3.66 1.61 5.17
N ALA A 47 3.37 0.40 4.68
CA ALA A 47 3.64 0.00 3.30
C ALA A 47 2.96 0.92 2.29
N THR A 48 1.67 1.25 2.49
CA THR A 48 0.94 2.19 1.64
C THR A 48 1.55 3.59 1.66
N THR A 49 1.95 4.08 2.84
CA THR A 49 2.60 5.40 2.97
C THR A 49 3.96 5.43 2.27
N LEU A 50 4.76 4.37 2.44
CA LEU A 50 6.06 4.20 1.78
C LEU A 50 5.91 4.05 0.26
N TYR A 51 4.92 3.28 -0.19
CA TYR A 51 4.61 3.12 -1.61
C TYR A 51 4.30 4.46 -2.27
N ASN A 52 3.44 5.28 -1.66
CA ASN A 52 3.14 6.62 -2.19
C ASN A 52 4.37 7.53 -2.19
N ALA A 53 5.22 7.46 -1.17
CA ALA A 53 6.48 8.23 -1.15
C ALA A 53 7.42 7.79 -2.28
N ALA A 54 7.57 6.48 -2.52
CA ALA A 54 8.36 5.93 -3.62
C ALA A 54 7.75 6.28 -5.00
N TYR A 55 6.44 6.16 -5.13
CA TYR A 55 5.67 6.50 -6.32
C TYR A 55 5.94 7.95 -6.77
N PHE A 56 5.76 8.93 -5.86
CA PHE A 56 5.98 10.34 -6.19
C PHE A 56 7.45 10.75 -6.24
N ALA A 57 8.37 9.94 -5.70
CA ALA A 57 9.81 10.13 -5.87
C ALA A 57 10.34 9.61 -7.22
N GLY A 58 9.49 8.97 -8.04
CA GLY A 58 9.88 8.42 -9.33
C GLY A 58 10.63 7.10 -9.24
N MET A 59 10.51 6.37 -8.12
CA MET A 59 11.09 5.03 -7.99
C MET A 59 10.35 4.05 -8.92
N THR A 60 11.07 3.08 -9.45
CA THR A 60 10.47 2.02 -10.28
C THR A 60 9.75 1.02 -9.41
N ASP A 61 8.47 0.80 -9.65
CA ASP A 61 7.66 -0.22 -8.97
C ASP A 61 8.13 -1.61 -9.44
N ILE A 62 8.52 -2.44 -8.49
CA ILE A 62 8.94 -3.83 -8.75
C ILE A 62 7.87 -4.80 -8.29
N ALA A 63 7.28 -4.56 -7.12
CA ALA A 63 6.19 -5.35 -6.60
C ALA A 63 5.40 -4.57 -5.56
N HIS A 64 4.10 -4.45 -5.77
CA HIS A 64 3.15 -4.09 -4.73
C HIS A 64 1.83 -4.84 -4.96
N THR A 65 1.05 -4.99 -3.90
CA THR A 65 -0.23 -5.69 -3.96
C THR A 65 -1.28 -4.81 -3.26
N PRO A 66 -2.35 -4.41 -3.94
CA PRO A 66 -3.46 -3.70 -3.30
C PRO A 66 -4.18 -4.59 -2.29
N HIS A 67 -4.98 -3.99 -1.40
CA HIS A 67 -5.89 -4.76 -0.55
C HIS A 67 -6.99 -5.42 -1.37
N SER A 68 -7.54 -6.53 -0.90
CA SER A 68 -8.60 -7.25 -1.59
C SER A 68 -9.88 -6.43 -1.68
N TYR A 69 -10.24 -5.66 -0.64
CA TYR A 69 -11.31 -4.66 -0.68
C TYR A 69 -10.77 -3.27 -0.32
N TYR A 70 -11.48 -2.24 -0.75
CA TYR A 70 -11.05 -0.87 -0.60
C TYR A 70 -11.12 -0.39 0.85
N ILE A 71 -10.01 0.14 1.35
CA ILE A 71 -9.92 0.80 2.64
C ILE A 71 -9.94 2.32 2.42
N SER A 72 -11.00 2.99 2.88
CA SER A 72 -11.29 4.40 2.56
C SER A 72 -10.22 5.41 3.00
N ARG A 73 -9.34 5.03 3.93
CA ARG A 73 -8.21 5.89 4.37
C ARG A 73 -7.06 5.95 3.37
N TYR A 74 -7.04 5.06 2.35
CA TYR A 74 -5.99 4.97 1.35
C TYR A 74 -6.43 5.57 0.01
N PRO A 75 -5.50 6.08 -0.80
CA PRO A 75 -5.83 6.49 -2.16
C PRO A 75 -6.13 5.25 -3.02
N ALA A 76 -7.33 5.19 -3.60
CA ALA A 76 -7.74 4.07 -4.43
C ALA A 76 -6.77 3.86 -5.60
N GLY A 77 -6.32 2.62 -5.80
CA GLY A 77 -5.35 2.25 -6.83
C GLY A 77 -3.89 2.52 -6.49
N ARG A 78 -3.60 3.11 -5.30
CA ARG A 78 -2.23 3.39 -4.84
C ARG A 78 -2.02 2.96 -3.39
N GLU A 79 -2.22 1.71 -3.12
CA GLU A 79 -2.04 1.12 -1.81
C GLU A 79 -1.20 -0.16 -1.88
N ALA A 80 -0.60 -0.53 -0.77
CA ALA A 80 0.24 -1.71 -0.68
C ALA A 80 -0.07 -2.51 0.58
N THR A 81 -0.37 -3.79 0.36
CA THR A 81 -0.43 -4.83 1.38
C THR A 81 0.94 -5.47 1.52
N VAL A 82 1.32 -5.84 2.73
CA VAL A 82 2.48 -6.69 2.97
C VAL A 82 2.12 -7.81 3.95
N TYR A 83 2.65 -8.99 3.68
CA TYR A 83 2.52 -10.15 4.54
C TYR A 83 3.86 -10.90 4.58
N GLU A 84 4.37 -11.16 5.78
CA GLU A 84 5.68 -11.78 5.96
C GLU A 84 5.76 -13.12 5.22
N GLY A 85 6.79 -13.26 4.39
CA GLY A 85 7.05 -14.47 3.61
C GLY A 85 6.16 -14.70 2.38
N ALA A 86 5.16 -13.82 2.10
CA ALA A 86 4.22 -14.03 1.00
C ALA A 86 3.98 -12.78 0.14
N ILE A 87 3.77 -11.62 0.72
CA ILE A 87 3.46 -10.39 -0.02
C ILE A 87 4.44 -9.31 0.40
N ASP A 88 5.14 -8.71 -0.55
CA ASP A 88 6.15 -7.68 -0.30
C ASP A 88 5.84 -6.37 -1.04
N LEU A 89 6.39 -5.29 -0.53
CA LEU A 89 6.53 -4.03 -1.25
C LEU A 89 7.98 -3.88 -1.68
N GLN A 90 8.20 -3.79 -2.99
CA GLN A 90 9.53 -3.61 -3.57
C GLN A 90 9.54 -2.48 -4.58
N PHE A 91 10.56 -1.64 -4.52
CA PHE A 91 10.81 -0.61 -5.53
C PHE A 91 12.31 -0.45 -5.77
N ARG A 92 12.69 0.01 -6.96
CA ARG A 92 14.09 0.20 -7.36
C ARG A 92 14.39 1.67 -7.59
N ASN A 93 15.59 2.07 -7.16
CA ASN A 93 16.13 3.38 -7.44
C ASN A 93 16.90 3.36 -8.77
N ASP A 94 16.25 3.77 -9.86
CA ASP A 94 16.88 3.86 -11.17
C ASP A 94 17.53 5.24 -11.43
N SER A 95 17.55 6.14 -10.43
CA SER A 95 18.28 7.41 -10.52
C SER A 95 19.79 7.22 -10.31
N ASN A 96 20.58 8.23 -10.66
CA ASN A 96 22.03 8.24 -10.46
C ASN A 96 22.45 8.69 -9.04
N HIS A 97 21.50 8.86 -8.12
CA HIS A 97 21.76 9.40 -6.78
C HIS A 97 21.16 8.48 -5.71
N PRO A 98 21.84 8.32 -4.56
CA PRO A 98 21.26 7.55 -3.47
C PRO A 98 20.02 8.26 -2.89
N VAL A 99 19.04 7.46 -2.45
CA VAL A 99 17.80 7.92 -1.82
C VAL A 99 17.75 7.40 -0.40
N ARG A 100 17.51 8.27 0.58
CA ARG A 100 17.32 7.91 1.98
C ARG A 100 15.83 7.86 2.32
N ILE A 101 15.36 6.74 2.83
CA ILE A 101 14.03 6.58 3.42
C ILE A 101 14.11 7.09 4.85
N GLN A 102 13.33 8.12 5.17
CA GLN A 102 13.18 8.68 6.50
C GLN A 102 11.73 8.53 6.96
N THR A 103 11.54 8.08 8.18
CA THR A 103 10.21 7.83 8.75
C THR A 103 10.08 8.54 10.09
N GLY A 104 8.87 8.94 10.42
CA GLY A 104 8.54 9.56 11.70
C GLY A 104 7.09 9.29 12.09
N VAL A 105 6.84 9.27 13.40
CA VAL A 105 5.49 9.23 13.96
C VAL A 105 5.39 10.34 14.98
N SER A 106 4.39 11.20 14.85
CA SER A 106 4.13 12.30 15.78
C SER A 106 2.63 12.60 15.79
N GLY A 107 2.05 12.78 16.98
CA GLY A 107 0.63 13.09 17.11
C GLY A 107 -0.33 12.06 16.50
N GLY A 108 0.10 10.79 16.40
CA GLY A 108 -0.69 9.74 15.75
C GLY A 108 -0.60 9.74 14.21
N GLU A 109 0.21 10.63 13.64
CA GLU A 109 0.44 10.70 12.19
C GLU A 109 1.76 10.02 11.81
N LEU A 110 1.69 9.15 10.79
CA LEU A 110 2.84 8.50 10.18
C LEU A 110 3.32 9.30 8.97
N THR A 111 4.59 9.67 8.97
CA THR A 111 5.23 10.34 7.84
C THR A 111 6.34 9.46 7.27
N VAL A 112 6.39 9.34 5.94
CA VAL A 112 7.50 8.72 5.21
C VAL A 112 7.98 9.70 4.14
N SER A 113 9.28 9.94 4.11
CA SER A 113 9.93 10.82 3.14
C SER A 113 11.08 10.11 2.45
N LEU A 114 11.14 10.23 1.14
CA LEU A 114 12.31 9.87 0.34
C LEU A 114 13.15 11.12 0.13
N MET A 115 14.35 11.12 0.72
CA MET A 115 15.28 12.26 0.72
C MET A 115 16.43 11.98 -0.24
N GLY A 116 16.69 12.91 -1.16
CA GLY A 116 17.75 12.77 -2.15
C GLY A 116 17.74 13.92 -3.16
N VAL A 117 18.42 13.72 -4.28
CA VAL A 117 18.39 14.68 -5.39
C VAL A 117 17.12 14.47 -6.20
N LYS A 118 16.29 15.51 -6.33
CA LYS A 118 15.10 15.45 -7.17
C LYS A 118 15.51 15.44 -8.64
N THR A 119 15.18 14.37 -9.35
CA THR A 119 15.50 14.18 -10.77
C THR A 119 14.29 14.22 -11.68
N VAL A 120 13.09 14.00 -11.12
CA VAL A 120 11.83 13.94 -11.87
C VAL A 120 10.70 14.64 -11.11
N ARG A 121 9.61 14.92 -11.83
CA ARG A 121 8.32 15.33 -11.27
C ARG A 121 7.28 14.28 -11.65
N VAL A 122 6.52 13.80 -10.67
CA VAL A 122 5.52 12.76 -10.86
C VAL A 122 4.12 13.33 -10.59
N GLU A 123 3.20 12.99 -11.45
CA GLU A 123 1.77 13.29 -11.31
C GLU A 123 0.96 11.99 -11.31
N SER A 124 -0.18 12.01 -10.64
CA SER A 124 -1.13 10.91 -10.59
C SER A 124 -2.50 11.42 -10.99
N ALA A 125 -3.19 10.65 -11.84
CA ALA A 125 -4.56 10.91 -12.24
C ALA A 125 -5.41 9.66 -11.97
N ASN A 126 -6.35 9.76 -11.03
CA ASN A 126 -7.28 8.67 -10.73
C ASN A 126 -8.42 8.64 -11.76
N GLY A 127 -8.72 7.48 -12.34
CA GLY A 127 -9.73 7.27 -13.37
C GLY A 127 -11.18 7.14 -12.84
N GLY A 128 -11.40 7.35 -11.53
CA GLY A 128 -12.70 7.18 -10.90
C GLY A 128 -13.03 5.72 -10.59
N ARG A 129 -14.30 5.44 -10.34
CA ARG A 129 -14.79 4.11 -9.96
C ARG A 129 -15.83 3.62 -10.95
N TRP A 130 -15.71 2.37 -11.39
CA TRP A 130 -16.68 1.71 -12.27
C TRP A 130 -16.82 0.23 -11.92
N ALA A 131 -17.69 -0.50 -12.61
CA ALA A 131 -17.97 -1.93 -12.40
C ALA A 131 -18.24 -2.27 -10.93
N GLN A 132 -19.12 -1.51 -10.29
CA GLN A 132 -19.47 -1.72 -8.89
C GLN A 132 -20.16 -3.08 -8.69
N THR A 133 -19.76 -3.79 -7.63
CA THR A 133 -20.35 -5.06 -7.20
C THR A 133 -20.91 -4.94 -5.79
N PRO A 134 -22.14 -5.40 -5.53
CA PRO A 134 -22.75 -5.30 -4.19
C PRO A 134 -22.08 -6.24 -3.20
N PRO A 135 -22.05 -5.88 -1.89
CA PRO A 135 -21.55 -6.76 -0.86
C PRO A 135 -22.51 -7.95 -0.63
N ASN A 136 -21.93 -9.10 -0.36
CA ASN A 136 -22.65 -10.28 0.11
C ASN A 136 -22.62 -10.39 1.64
N THR A 137 -23.57 -11.11 2.22
CA THR A 137 -23.59 -11.37 3.68
C THR A 137 -22.75 -12.59 4.00
N MET A 138 -21.86 -12.46 4.98
CA MET A 138 -21.03 -13.53 5.51
C MET A 138 -21.40 -13.78 6.97
N LYS A 139 -21.42 -15.06 7.39
CA LYS A 139 -21.42 -15.44 8.79
C LYS A 139 -20.03 -15.96 9.13
N PRO A 140 -19.30 -15.35 10.07
CA PRO A 140 -18.01 -15.86 10.51
C PRO A 140 -18.15 -17.26 11.11
N LEU A 141 -17.14 -18.09 10.87
CA LEU A 141 -17.07 -19.45 11.39
C LEU A 141 -16.33 -19.53 12.73
N ASP A 142 -15.79 -18.42 13.22
CA ASP A 142 -14.96 -18.34 14.42
C ASP A 142 -15.62 -17.53 15.54
N ALA A 143 -15.07 -17.67 16.75
CA ALA A 143 -15.56 -17.01 17.96
C ALA A 143 -15.22 -15.52 18.02
N THR A 144 -14.33 -15.02 17.15
CA THR A 144 -13.89 -13.63 17.09
C THR A 144 -14.58 -12.89 15.94
N CYS A 145 -15.87 -12.58 16.14
CA CYS A 145 -16.63 -11.90 15.11
C CYS A 145 -16.53 -10.37 15.26
N SER A 146 -16.06 -9.69 14.21
CA SER A 146 -16.19 -8.25 14.07
C SER A 146 -17.30 -7.91 13.08
N PRO A 147 -18.41 -7.27 13.54
CA PRO A 147 -19.50 -6.92 12.63
C PRO A 147 -19.06 -5.86 11.62
N SER A 148 -19.50 -6.00 10.36
CA SER A 148 -19.30 -5.01 9.30
C SER A 148 -20.59 -4.73 8.56
N GLY A 149 -20.82 -3.48 8.18
CA GLY A 149 -21.91 -3.06 7.30
C GLY A 149 -21.67 -3.41 5.83
N GLY A 150 -20.48 -3.86 5.51
CA GLY A 150 -20.04 -4.10 4.15
C GLY A 150 -19.89 -2.83 3.30
N SER A 151 -19.20 -2.95 2.19
CA SER A 151 -19.11 -1.89 1.18
C SER A 151 -19.04 -2.49 -0.23
N PRO A 152 -19.52 -1.77 -1.26
CA PRO A 152 -19.43 -2.26 -2.64
C PRO A 152 -17.98 -2.40 -3.09
N GLY A 153 -17.69 -3.47 -3.84
CA GLY A 153 -16.50 -3.58 -4.65
C GLY A 153 -16.58 -2.66 -5.88
N PHE A 154 -15.45 -2.36 -6.48
CA PHE A 154 -15.37 -1.57 -7.70
C PHE A 154 -14.02 -1.74 -8.38
N THR A 155 -13.97 -1.33 -9.63
CA THR A 155 -12.71 -1.17 -10.37
C THR A 155 -12.31 0.31 -10.38
N THR A 156 -11.02 0.57 -10.34
CA THR A 156 -10.43 1.91 -10.50
C THR A 156 -9.15 1.83 -11.30
N SER A 157 -8.66 2.96 -11.78
CA SER A 157 -7.31 3.06 -12.33
C SER A 157 -6.58 4.27 -11.76
N ASP A 158 -5.27 4.19 -11.77
CA ASP A 158 -4.38 5.32 -11.51
C ASP A 158 -3.39 5.44 -12.67
N THR A 159 -3.30 6.62 -13.27
CA THR A 159 -2.32 6.93 -14.31
C THR A 159 -1.19 7.74 -13.70
N ARG A 160 0.01 7.18 -13.71
CA ARG A 160 1.24 7.81 -13.27
C ARG A 160 1.94 8.43 -14.47
N SER A 161 2.22 9.73 -14.41
CA SER A 161 3.00 10.44 -15.42
C SER A 161 4.30 10.97 -14.81
N ILE A 162 5.43 10.62 -15.42
CA ILE A 162 6.75 11.00 -14.97
C ILE A 162 7.33 12.01 -15.97
N TYR A 163 7.73 13.15 -15.47
CA TYR A 163 8.32 14.26 -16.24
C TYR A 163 9.75 14.54 -15.82
N ASP A 164 10.59 14.96 -16.75
CA ASP A 164 11.87 15.59 -16.40
C ASP A 164 11.64 16.96 -15.71
N LEU A 165 12.71 17.56 -15.20
CA LEU A 165 12.61 18.86 -14.54
C LEU A 165 12.35 20.03 -15.50
N SER A 166 12.46 19.80 -16.81
CA SER A 166 12.09 20.75 -17.87
C SER A 166 10.61 20.66 -18.25
N GLY A 167 9.89 19.65 -17.74
CA GLY A 167 8.46 19.43 -17.99
C GLY A 167 8.15 18.52 -19.16
N ASN A 168 9.15 17.86 -19.75
CA ASN A 168 8.90 16.87 -20.80
C ASN A 168 8.45 15.54 -20.16
N LEU A 169 7.43 14.91 -20.74
CA LEU A 169 6.97 13.58 -20.34
C LEU A 169 8.05 12.55 -20.68
N ILE A 170 8.53 11.81 -19.67
CA ILE A 170 9.52 10.74 -19.81
C ILE A 170 8.82 9.38 -19.94
N ASP A 171 7.81 9.17 -19.10
CA ASP A 171 7.09 7.89 -19.00
C ASP A 171 5.66 8.11 -18.50
N GLN A 172 4.76 7.19 -18.90
CA GLN A 172 3.39 7.15 -18.42
C GLN A 172 2.91 5.72 -18.34
N GLU A 173 2.41 5.34 -17.19
CA GLU A 173 1.85 4.03 -16.94
C GLU A 173 0.45 4.14 -16.31
N THR A 174 -0.44 3.22 -16.67
CA THR A 174 -1.78 3.14 -16.07
C THR A 174 -1.96 1.77 -15.43
N GLN A 175 -2.24 1.77 -14.14
CA GLN A 175 -2.55 0.58 -13.40
C GLN A 175 -4.05 0.52 -13.12
N THR A 176 -4.63 -0.67 -13.31
CA THR A 176 -6.03 -0.95 -12.96
C THR A 176 -6.08 -1.84 -11.72
N THR A 177 -6.90 -1.44 -10.76
CA THR A 177 -7.13 -2.18 -9.52
C THR A 177 -8.59 -2.58 -9.41
N VAL A 178 -8.84 -3.84 -9.11
CA VAL A 178 -10.18 -4.39 -8.84
C VAL A 178 -10.27 -4.66 -7.35
N TYR A 179 -11.24 -4.03 -6.70
CA TYR A 179 -11.56 -4.28 -5.29
C TYR A 179 -12.78 -5.17 -5.19
N ASP A 180 -12.65 -6.25 -4.44
CA ASP A 180 -13.78 -7.07 -4.04
C ASP A 180 -14.71 -6.27 -3.12
N PRO A 181 -16.01 -6.60 -3.06
CA PRO A 181 -16.89 -6.03 -2.06
C PRO A 181 -16.50 -6.50 -0.65
N GLU A 182 -16.43 -5.55 0.29
CA GLU A 182 -16.32 -5.90 1.70
C GLU A 182 -17.61 -6.60 2.15
N PRO A 183 -17.55 -7.79 2.76
CA PRO A 183 -18.74 -8.50 3.14
C PRO A 183 -19.50 -7.81 4.28
N ILE A 184 -20.83 -7.97 4.29
CA ILE A 184 -21.67 -7.65 5.45
C ILE A 184 -21.47 -8.79 6.45
N VAL A 185 -20.85 -8.49 7.60
CA VAL A 185 -20.60 -9.49 8.65
C VAL A 185 -21.63 -9.32 9.76
N LYS A 186 -22.43 -10.37 10.00
CA LYS A 186 -23.39 -10.44 11.09
C LYS A 186 -22.91 -11.44 12.13
N CYS A 187 -22.62 -10.93 13.32
CA CYS A 187 -22.33 -11.75 14.50
C CYS A 187 -23.64 -12.27 15.09
N GLY A 188 -23.72 -13.58 15.36
CA GLY A 188 -24.89 -14.25 15.91
C GLY A 188 -25.08 -14.01 17.39
#